data_5c11584f8b2d14b5c65df52c7fbabeab
#
_entry.id   5c11584f8b2d14b5c65df52c7fbabeab
#
_cell.length_a   1.000
_cell.length_b   1.000
_cell.length_c   1.000
_cell.angle_alpha   90.00
_cell.angle_beta   90.00
_cell.angle_gamma   90.00
#
_symmetry.space_group_name_H-M   'P 1'
#
loop_
_entity.id
_entity.type
_entity.pdbx_description
1 polymer ?
#
loop_
_entity_poly.entity_id
_entity_poly.type
_entity_poly.pdbx_seq_one_letter_code
_entity_poly.pdbx_strand_id
1 'polypeptide(L)'
;MKGQLIFVMKSRNENNIYSLHMKQLFLFITAVFFLLTSSVIAQEVNETKQLDSVQSNTTIQQVSINNSSDTLNINNIGSKTETVPTTSDTNTSVSTIIPSQGFSINSLWRGALGMVFLIFLAFLFSSNRKAINWKIVGIGLAFQLLIAIGVLKVEFIKGIFEFIGGLFVEVLEFTRAGSKFLFEGLVVDMDTFGFIFAFQVLPTIIFFSALTSVLFYLGIIQKVVKAMAWLLSKALKISGAESLSVAGNIFLGQTEAPLLIKAYLEKMNKSEMLLVMIGGMATVAGAVLAAYIGFLGGNDPELRLFYAKHLLAASVMAAPGAIVISKILYPQTENVNTDVKVSQEKIGANFLDAIANGTTEGLKLAVNVGAMLLVFVAFIAMFNGILGWVGDISSLNTWVVNNTPYKSLSLELILGYVFAPLMWLIGVAREDMALMGQLLGIKLAASEFIGYIQLADLKNTSNAIHLNYEKSIIMATYMLCGFANFASIGIQIGGIGSLAPGQRKLLSQFGMKALIGGTIASLISATIAGMIIG
;
A
#
# COMPACT_ATOMS: atom_id res chain seq x y z
N MET A 1 -14.62 -1.16 50.18
CA MET A 1 -14.23 0.19 49.80
C MET A 1 -12.71 0.42 49.66
N LYS A 2 -11.83 -0.12 50.51
CA LYS A 2 -10.37 0.09 50.36
C LYS A 2 -9.74 -0.55 49.09
N GLY A 3 -10.25 -1.67 48.57
CA GLY A 3 -9.69 -2.34 47.38
C GLY A 3 -9.95 -1.61 46.05
N GLN A 4 -11.08 -0.90 45.92
CA GLN A 4 -11.39 -0.14 44.70
C GLN A 4 -10.61 1.18 44.60
N LEU A 5 -10.25 1.79 45.73
CA LEU A 5 -9.45 3.03 45.74
C LEU A 5 -8.00 2.77 45.29
N ILE A 6 -7.41 1.62 45.68
CA ILE A 6 -6.04 1.24 45.30
C ILE A 6 -5.94 0.92 43.80
N PHE A 7 -6.98 0.30 43.22
CA PHE A 7 -7.02 0.00 41.80
C PHE A 7 -7.15 1.27 40.91
N VAL A 8 -7.98 2.24 41.36
CA VAL A 8 -8.14 3.53 40.66
C VAL A 8 -6.88 4.40 40.78
N MET A 9 -6.18 4.38 41.91
CA MET A 9 -4.92 5.13 42.07
C MET A 9 -3.78 4.52 41.25
N LYS A 10 -3.70 3.20 41.13
CA LYS A 10 -2.66 2.53 40.32
C LYS A 10 -2.88 2.78 38.82
N SER A 11 -4.13 2.71 38.34
CA SER A 11 -4.49 3.04 36.95
C SER A 11 -4.23 4.52 36.59
N ARG A 12 -4.43 5.42 37.54
CA ARG A 12 -4.21 6.86 37.33
C ARG A 12 -2.73 7.22 37.29
N ASN A 13 -1.88 6.47 38.00
CA ASN A 13 -0.44 6.69 38.01
C ASN A 13 0.25 6.16 36.73
N GLU A 14 -0.17 5.01 36.22
CA GLU A 14 0.35 4.46 34.96
C GLU A 14 0.00 5.35 33.76
N ASN A 15 -1.22 5.87 33.66
CA ASN A 15 -1.61 6.79 32.62
C ASN A 15 -0.87 8.14 32.68
N ASN A 16 -0.48 8.61 33.86
CA ASN A 16 0.31 9.84 34.01
C ASN A 16 1.78 9.63 33.57
N ILE A 17 2.37 8.47 33.80
CA ILE A 17 3.75 8.17 33.42
C ILE A 17 3.86 8.08 31.88
N TYR A 18 2.92 7.39 31.20
CA TYR A 18 2.87 7.34 29.73
C TYR A 18 2.63 8.71 29.10
N SER A 19 1.77 9.54 29.69
CA SER A 19 1.51 10.91 29.26
C SER A 19 2.76 11.81 29.43
N LEU A 20 3.55 11.60 30.48
CA LEU A 20 4.76 12.39 30.74
C LEU A 20 5.87 12.04 29.75
N HIS A 21 6.09 10.76 29.46
CA HIS A 21 7.09 10.31 28.50
C HIS A 21 6.73 10.71 27.05
N MET A 22 5.45 10.66 26.69
CA MET A 22 4.98 11.15 25.39
C MET A 22 5.18 12.66 25.24
N LYS A 23 4.91 13.46 26.29
CA LYS A 23 5.18 14.91 26.26
C LYS A 23 6.67 15.24 26.20
N GLN A 24 7.52 14.48 26.90
CA GLN A 24 8.96 14.65 26.84
C GLN A 24 9.53 14.27 25.46
N LEU A 25 9.02 13.20 24.85
CA LEU A 25 9.38 12.82 23.49
C LEU A 25 8.94 13.85 22.46
N PHE A 26 7.72 14.38 22.60
CA PHE A 26 7.21 15.44 21.72
C PHE A 26 7.99 16.74 21.87
N LEU A 27 8.36 17.14 23.10
CA LEU A 27 9.21 18.29 23.36
C LEU A 27 10.62 18.10 22.83
N PHE A 28 11.19 16.90 22.92
CA PHE A 28 12.49 16.58 22.36
C PHE A 28 12.47 16.67 20.84
N ILE A 29 11.46 16.08 20.19
CA ILE A 29 11.30 16.15 18.71
C ILE A 29 11.09 17.59 18.24
N THR A 30 10.29 18.40 18.95
CA THR A 30 10.10 19.82 18.62
C THR A 30 11.36 20.65 18.85
N ALA A 31 12.13 20.37 19.90
CA ALA A 31 13.39 21.06 20.17
C ALA A 31 14.46 20.71 19.10
N VAL A 32 14.55 19.45 18.68
CA VAL A 32 15.44 19.01 17.58
C VAL A 32 15.00 19.66 16.26
N PHE A 33 13.70 19.74 15.99
CA PHE A 33 13.17 20.41 14.80
C PHE A 33 13.49 21.90 14.78
N PHE A 34 13.38 22.61 15.94
CA PHE A 34 13.69 24.03 16.04
C PHE A 34 15.21 24.32 15.91
N LEU A 35 16.07 23.43 16.43
CA LEU A 35 17.51 23.53 16.27
C LEU A 35 17.96 23.31 14.82
N LEU A 36 17.29 22.40 14.09
CA LEU A 36 17.58 22.12 12.68
C LEU A 36 17.14 23.28 11.77
N THR A 37 15.98 23.91 12.05
CA THR A 37 15.49 25.05 11.25
C THR A 37 16.34 26.32 11.43
N SER A 38 16.88 26.57 12.62
CA SER A 38 17.74 27.72 12.86
C SER A 38 19.11 27.60 12.18
N SER A 39 19.64 26.40 11.96
CA SER A 39 20.90 26.19 11.24
C SER A 39 20.77 26.36 9.73
N VAL A 40 19.61 26.00 9.15
CA VAL A 40 19.33 26.17 7.71
C VAL A 40 19.26 27.64 7.34
N ILE A 41 18.62 28.49 8.16
CA ILE A 41 18.51 29.93 7.93
C ILE A 41 19.90 30.63 8.00
N ALA A 42 20.83 30.13 8.83
CA ALA A 42 22.18 30.68 8.94
C ALA A 42 23.05 30.35 7.71
N GLN A 43 22.76 29.26 7.00
CA GLN A 43 23.52 28.83 5.82
C GLN A 43 23.06 29.56 4.55
N GLU A 44 21.78 29.83 4.40
CA GLU A 44 21.21 30.58 3.28
C GLU A 44 21.72 32.03 3.23
N VAL A 45 21.98 32.64 4.41
CA VAL A 45 22.58 34.00 4.52
C VAL A 45 24.05 34.02 4.13
N ASN A 46 24.77 32.90 4.23
CA ASN A 46 26.19 32.84 3.82
C ASN A 46 26.35 32.54 2.31
N GLU A 47 25.47 31.77 1.70
CA GLU A 47 25.51 31.50 0.25
C GLU A 47 25.14 32.74 -0.57
N THR A 48 24.17 33.54 -0.13
CA THR A 48 23.86 34.84 -0.79
C THR A 48 25.01 35.81 -0.75
N LYS A 49 25.85 35.81 0.30
CA LYS A 49 27.07 36.66 0.37
C LYS A 49 28.22 36.16 -0.51
N GLN A 50 28.29 34.88 -0.84
CA GLN A 50 29.30 34.35 -1.76
C GLN A 50 28.90 34.54 -3.23
N LEU A 51 27.61 34.52 -3.59
CA LEU A 51 27.19 34.80 -4.97
C LEU A 51 27.43 36.25 -5.39
N ASP A 52 27.28 37.22 -4.49
CA ASP A 52 27.57 38.64 -4.80
C ASP A 52 29.06 38.96 -5.02
N SER A 53 29.96 38.11 -4.56
CA SER A 53 31.42 38.29 -4.74
C SER A 53 31.97 37.65 -6.02
N VAL A 54 31.20 36.78 -6.72
CA VAL A 54 31.66 36.07 -7.93
C VAL A 54 31.20 36.77 -9.22
N GLN A 55 30.23 37.68 -9.15
CA GLN A 55 29.68 38.34 -10.34
C GLN A 55 30.48 39.54 -10.87
N SER A 56 31.64 39.90 -10.29
CA SER A 56 32.45 41.05 -10.72
C SER A 56 33.63 40.76 -11.66
N ASN A 57 33.88 39.50 -12.03
CA ASN A 57 35.02 39.16 -12.90
C ASN A 57 34.70 38.09 -13.95
N THR A 58 33.87 38.43 -14.95
CA THR A 58 33.86 37.63 -16.19
C THR A 58 33.71 38.54 -17.40
N THR A 59 34.83 38.80 -18.02
CA THR A 59 34.98 39.52 -19.28
C THR A 59 34.38 38.73 -20.43
N ILE A 60 33.51 39.36 -21.19
CA ILE A 60 32.84 38.84 -22.38
C ILE A 60 33.86 38.61 -23.50
N GLN A 61 34.05 37.38 -23.96
CA GLN A 61 34.61 37.10 -25.28
C GLN A 61 33.44 36.72 -26.23
N GLN A 62 33.24 37.63 -27.21
CA GLN A 62 32.37 37.38 -28.36
C GLN A 62 33.05 36.42 -29.33
N VAL A 63 32.40 35.34 -29.66
CA VAL A 63 32.76 34.50 -30.82
C VAL A 63 31.74 34.76 -31.92
N SER A 64 32.24 35.32 -33.03
CA SER A 64 31.49 35.58 -34.26
C SER A 64 31.23 34.28 -35.02
N ILE A 65 29.99 34.07 -35.39
CA ILE A 65 29.58 32.98 -36.29
C ILE A 65 29.59 33.52 -37.71
N ASN A 66 30.45 32.97 -38.56
CA ASN A 66 30.41 33.19 -40.01
C ASN A 66 29.53 32.12 -40.67
N ASN A 67 28.48 32.62 -41.33
CA ASN A 67 27.72 31.87 -42.32
C ASN A 67 28.51 31.77 -43.63
N SER A 68 28.63 30.57 -44.19
CA SER A 68 28.76 30.41 -45.62
C SER A 68 28.10 29.09 -46.05
N SER A 69 27.09 29.26 -46.82
CA SER A 69 26.45 28.30 -47.69
C SER A 69 27.43 27.79 -48.75
N ASP A 70 27.47 26.45 -48.97
CA ASP A 70 27.64 25.95 -50.34
C ASP A 70 27.10 24.53 -50.49
N THR A 71 26.38 24.40 -51.58
CA THR A 71 25.65 23.26 -52.08
C THR A 71 26.53 22.37 -52.97
N LEU A 72 26.15 21.09 -53.11
CA LEU A 72 26.34 20.10 -54.19
C LEU A 72 27.67 19.35 -54.21
N ASN A 73 27.68 18.07 -54.16
CA ASN A 73 27.50 17.13 -55.29
C ASN A 73 27.57 15.64 -54.88
N ILE A 74 26.75 14.89 -55.59
CA ILE A 74 26.69 13.43 -55.60
C ILE A 74 27.78 12.91 -56.60
N ASN A 75 28.50 11.88 -56.26
CA ASN A 75 28.78 10.65 -57.02
C ASN A 75 30.17 10.05 -56.80
N ASN A 76 30.12 8.74 -56.72
CA ASN A 76 31.07 7.71 -57.18
C ASN A 76 32.04 7.04 -56.19
N ILE A 77 31.65 5.83 -55.83
CA ILE A 77 32.29 4.52 -56.14
C ILE A 77 33.73 4.35 -55.66
N GLY A 78 33.92 3.36 -54.82
CA GLY A 78 35.22 2.79 -54.56
C GLY A 78 35.26 1.90 -53.32
N SER A 79 35.00 0.59 -53.52
CA SER A 79 35.25 -0.44 -52.52
C SER A 79 36.70 -0.49 -52.08
N LYS A 80 36.96 -0.34 -50.77
CA LYS A 80 38.12 -0.94 -50.14
C LYS A 80 37.75 -1.40 -48.72
N THR A 81 37.80 -2.72 -48.58
CA THR A 81 37.75 -3.45 -47.33
C THR A 81 38.99 -3.11 -46.51
N GLU A 82 38.85 -2.34 -45.45
CA GLU A 82 39.84 -2.29 -44.37
C GLU A 82 39.15 -2.75 -43.09
N THR A 83 39.66 -3.85 -42.57
CA THR A 83 39.33 -4.43 -41.27
C THR A 83 39.74 -3.45 -40.16
N VAL A 84 38.75 -2.87 -39.49
CA VAL A 84 38.94 -2.14 -38.25
C VAL A 84 38.80 -3.15 -37.10
N PRO A 85 39.76 -3.19 -36.15
CA PRO A 85 39.68 -4.12 -35.04
C PRO A 85 38.51 -3.74 -34.12
N THR A 86 37.62 -4.70 -33.96
CA THR A 86 36.52 -4.67 -32.97
C THR A 86 37.13 -4.66 -31.57
N THR A 87 37.20 -3.50 -30.95
CA THR A 87 37.47 -3.39 -29.52
C THR A 87 36.26 -2.86 -28.82
N SER A 88 36.00 -3.53 -27.73
CA SER A 88 35.11 -3.22 -26.61
C SER A 88 33.67 -3.65 -26.76
N ASP A 89 33.46 -4.87 -26.33
CA ASP A 89 32.26 -5.30 -25.62
C ASP A 89 31.96 -4.34 -24.48
N THR A 90 31.15 -3.34 -24.71
CA THR A 90 30.32 -2.77 -23.65
C THR A 90 29.15 -3.72 -23.50
N ASN A 91 29.36 -4.81 -22.77
CA ASN A 91 28.29 -5.58 -22.17
C ASN A 91 27.53 -4.67 -21.21
N THR A 92 26.64 -3.86 -21.71
CA THR A 92 25.47 -3.42 -20.97
C THR A 92 24.64 -4.68 -20.78
N SER A 93 24.91 -5.44 -19.72
CA SER A 93 24.06 -6.51 -19.26
C SER A 93 22.70 -5.86 -18.96
N VAL A 94 21.75 -6.00 -19.87
CA VAL A 94 20.35 -5.70 -19.60
C VAL A 94 19.98 -6.59 -18.42
N SER A 95 19.84 -5.99 -17.23
CA SER A 95 19.44 -6.72 -16.05
C SER A 95 18.02 -7.22 -16.27
N THR A 96 17.86 -8.52 -16.37
CA THR A 96 16.56 -9.17 -16.56
C THR A 96 16.03 -9.60 -15.19
N ILE A 97 14.73 -9.40 -14.96
CA ILE A 97 14.06 -9.94 -13.77
C ILE A 97 14.16 -11.46 -13.81
N ILE A 98 14.66 -12.04 -12.73
CA ILE A 98 14.76 -13.49 -12.59
C ILE A 98 13.34 -14.04 -12.40
N PRO A 99 12.87 -14.90 -13.31
CA PRO A 99 11.51 -15.42 -13.25
C PRO A 99 11.33 -16.35 -12.05
N SER A 100 10.10 -16.47 -11.61
CA SER A 100 9.70 -17.35 -10.53
C SER A 100 9.93 -18.82 -10.89
N GLN A 101 10.65 -19.56 -10.03
CA GLN A 101 11.00 -20.96 -10.29
C GLN A 101 9.89 -21.95 -9.90
N GLY A 102 8.78 -21.45 -9.39
CA GLY A 102 7.69 -22.26 -8.88
C GLY A 102 7.95 -22.80 -7.47
N PHE A 103 7.11 -23.71 -7.03
CA PHE A 103 7.18 -24.29 -5.69
C PHE A 103 8.51 -25.01 -5.43
N SER A 104 9.20 -24.64 -4.35
CA SER A 104 10.42 -25.27 -3.87
C SER A 104 10.38 -25.54 -2.36
N ILE A 105 11.13 -26.55 -1.91
CA ILE A 105 11.23 -26.88 -0.48
C ILE A 105 11.83 -25.71 0.30
N ASN A 106 12.79 -24.98 -0.27
CA ASN A 106 13.37 -23.79 0.33
C ASN A 106 12.35 -22.67 0.52
N SER A 107 11.51 -22.46 -0.50
CA SER A 107 10.46 -21.46 -0.45
C SER A 107 9.40 -21.80 0.61
N LEU A 108 9.02 -23.09 0.69
CA LEU A 108 8.07 -23.58 1.68
C LEU A 108 8.59 -23.41 3.12
N TRP A 109 9.81 -23.85 3.39
CA TRP A 109 10.42 -23.78 4.71
C TRP A 109 10.59 -22.31 5.17
N ARG A 110 11.11 -21.44 4.31
CA ARG A 110 11.29 -20.02 4.63
C ARG A 110 9.95 -19.31 4.86
N GLY A 111 8.95 -19.60 4.03
CA GLY A 111 7.63 -19.04 4.24
C GLY A 111 6.94 -19.57 5.49
N ALA A 112 7.10 -20.87 5.84
CA ALA A 112 6.61 -21.42 7.09
C ALA A 112 7.26 -20.73 8.31
N LEU A 113 8.58 -20.48 8.27
CA LEU A 113 9.30 -19.70 9.28
C LEU A 113 8.71 -18.29 9.41
N GLY A 114 8.48 -17.61 8.28
CA GLY A 114 7.88 -16.27 8.24
C GLY A 114 6.47 -16.25 8.84
N MET A 115 5.62 -17.23 8.50
CA MET A 115 4.27 -17.35 9.08
C MET A 115 4.32 -17.55 10.59
N VAL A 116 5.17 -18.44 11.09
CA VAL A 116 5.37 -18.67 12.53
C VAL A 116 5.83 -17.39 13.22
N PHE A 117 6.76 -16.66 12.62
CA PHE A 117 7.26 -15.38 13.16
C PHE A 117 6.15 -14.32 13.19
N LEU A 118 5.36 -14.17 12.13
CA LEU A 118 4.26 -13.19 12.07
C LEU A 118 3.17 -13.51 13.11
N ILE A 119 2.83 -14.78 13.29
CA ILE A 119 1.89 -15.22 14.33
C ILE A 119 2.48 -14.97 15.72
N PHE A 120 3.77 -15.24 15.93
CA PHE A 120 4.47 -14.95 17.17
C PHE A 120 4.47 -13.45 17.47
N LEU A 121 4.70 -12.60 16.46
CA LEU A 121 4.61 -11.16 16.60
C LEU A 121 3.19 -10.71 17.02
N ALA A 122 2.14 -11.24 16.38
CA ALA A 122 0.76 -10.99 16.80
C ALA A 122 0.48 -11.47 18.23
N PHE A 123 1.03 -12.62 18.62
CA PHE A 123 0.94 -13.18 19.99
C PHE A 123 1.59 -12.25 21.03
N LEU A 124 2.73 -11.63 20.70
CA LEU A 124 3.39 -10.68 21.60
C LEU A 124 2.51 -9.47 21.92
N PHE A 125 1.77 -8.95 20.92
CA PHE A 125 0.86 -7.82 21.05
C PHE A 125 -0.54 -8.20 21.52
N SER A 126 -0.80 -9.47 21.83
CA SER A 126 -2.09 -9.94 22.31
C SER A 126 -2.49 -9.33 23.65
N SER A 127 -3.74 -8.91 23.75
CA SER A 127 -4.32 -8.38 25.01
C SER A 127 -4.57 -9.48 26.04
N ASN A 128 -4.81 -10.74 25.62
CA ASN A 128 -5.05 -11.87 26.51
C ASN A 128 -4.56 -13.18 25.85
N ARG A 129 -3.29 -13.50 26.03
CA ARG A 129 -2.64 -14.66 25.41
C ARG A 129 -3.27 -16.00 25.78
N LYS A 130 -3.85 -16.11 27.00
CA LYS A 130 -4.47 -17.36 27.48
C LYS A 130 -5.83 -17.64 26.85
N ALA A 131 -6.52 -16.62 26.38
CA ALA A 131 -7.84 -16.74 25.77
C ALA A 131 -7.81 -16.97 24.25
N ILE A 132 -6.62 -17.06 23.64
CA ILE A 132 -6.48 -17.27 22.20
C ILE A 132 -7.06 -18.65 21.81
N ASN A 133 -8.00 -18.65 20.90
CA ASN A 133 -8.56 -19.87 20.33
C ASN A 133 -7.73 -20.34 19.13
N TRP A 134 -6.71 -21.16 19.41
CA TRP A 134 -5.81 -21.69 18.39
C TRP A 134 -6.51 -22.51 17.29
N LYS A 135 -7.70 -23.06 17.58
CA LYS A 135 -8.49 -23.76 16.57
C LYS A 135 -9.00 -22.80 15.49
N ILE A 136 -9.48 -21.62 15.89
CA ILE A 136 -9.91 -20.58 14.92
C ILE A 136 -8.69 -20.08 14.12
N VAL A 137 -7.55 -19.87 14.77
CA VAL A 137 -6.30 -19.48 14.12
C VAL A 137 -5.89 -20.52 13.06
N GLY A 138 -5.85 -21.81 13.43
CA GLY A 138 -5.48 -22.88 12.50
C GLY A 138 -6.44 -23.02 11.32
N ILE A 139 -7.76 -22.97 11.57
CA ILE A 139 -8.78 -23.04 10.51
C ILE A 139 -8.67 -21.82 9.57
N GLY A 140 -8.47 -20.62 10.12
CA GLY A 140 -8.35 -19.39 9.32
C GLY A 140 -7.11 -19.40 8.43
N LEU A 141 -5.96 -19.84 8.95
CA LEU A 141 -4.72 -19.99 8.15
C LEU A 141 -4.87 -21.08 7.08
N ALA A 142 -5.48 -22.22 7.43
CA ALA A 142 -5.76 -23.26 6.45
C ALA A 142 -6.70 -22.76 5.34
N PHE A 143 -7.72 -21.98 5.70
CA PHE A 143 -8.64 -21.38 4.74
C PHE A 143 -7.93 -20.36 3.83
N GLN A 144 -7.04 -19.53 4.40
CA GLN A 144 -6.23 -18.60 3.63
C GLN A 144 -5.27 -19.32 2.66
N LEU A 145 -4.64 -20.39 3.11
CA LEU A 145 -3.78 -21.23 2.28
C LEU A 145 -4.56 -21.93 1.16
N LEU A 146 -5.76 -22.45 1.44
CA LEU A 146 -6.63 -23.06 0.42
C LEU A 146 -7.05 -22.07 -0.66
N ILE A 147 -7.40 -20.83 -0.27
CA ILE A 147 -7.70 -19.76 -1.24
C ILE A 147 -6.46 -19.49 -2.10
N ALA A 148 -5.29 -19.36 -1.49
CA ALA A 148 -4.04 -19.08 -2.21
C ALA A 148 -3.68 -20.19 -3.21
N ILE A 149 -3.75 -21.47 -2.80
CA ILE A 149 -3.53 -22.61 -3.69
C ILE A 149 -4.58 -22.61 -4.80
N GLY A 150 -5.86 -22.35 -4.46
CA GLY A 150 -6.94 -22.26 -5.43
C GLY A 150 -6.62 -21.25 -6.54
N VAL A 151 -6.32 -20.01 -6.14
CA VAL A 151 -6.10 -18.91 -7.11
C VAL A 151 -4.81 -19.07 -7.90
N LEU A 152 -3.74 -19.59 -7.26
CA LEU A 152 -2.41 -19.63 -7.88
C LEU A 152 -2.10 -20.94 -8.64
N LYS A 153 -2.81 -22.04 -8.32
CA LYS A 153 -2.48 -23.39 -8.87
C LYS A 153 -3.66 -24.13 -9.48
N VAL A 154 -4.91 -23.81 -9.12
CA VAL A 154 -6.09 -24.56 -9.63
C VAL A 154 -6.70 -23.80 -10.81
N GLU A 155 -6.56 -24.32 -12.03
CA GLU A 155 -6.96 -23.64 -13.26
C GLU A 155 -8.43 -23.16 -13.27
N PHE A 156 -9.37 -23.95 -12.75
CA PHE A 156 -10.77 -23.54 -12.66
C PHE A 156 -10.95 -22.29 -11.78
N ILE A 157 -10.31 -22.25 -10.60
CA ILE A 157 -10.40 -21.10 -9.68
C ILE A 157 -9.63 -19.90 -10.25
N LYS A 158 -8.46 -20.14 -10.83
CA LYS A 158 -7.66 -19.13 -11.54
C LYS A 158 -8.50 -18.47 -12.64
N GLY A 159 -9.21 -19.26 -13.46
CA GLY A 159 -10.12 -18.75 -14.49
C GLY A 159 -11.24 -17.86 -13.96
N ILE A 160 -11.80 -18.17 -12.77
CA ILE A 160 -12.78 -17.28 -12.10
C ILE A 160 -12.14 -15.93 -11.75
N PHE A 161 -10.93 -15.93 -11.19
CA PHE A 161 -10.22 -14.71 -10.83
C PHE A 161 -9.78 -13.92 -12.06
N GLU A 162 -9.38 -14.58 -13.13
CA GLU A 162 -9.05 -13.97 -14.42
C GLU A 162 -10.29 -13.35 -15.07
N PHE A 163 -11.44 -14.03 -15.03
CA PHE A 163 -12.71 -13.47 -15.50
C PHE A 163 -13.10 -12.20 -14.71
N ILE A 164 -13.06 -12.26 -13.37
CA ILE A 164 -13.37 -11.09 -12.55
C ILE A 164 -12.34 -9.98 -12.79
N GLY A 165 -11.05 -10.33 -12.88
CA GLY A 165 -9.98 -9.40 -13.22
C GLY A 165 -10.18 -8.74 -14.58
N GLY A 166 -10.64 -9.50 -15.58
CA GLY A 166 -11.01 -8.99 -16.90
C GLY A 166 -12.12 -7.93 -16.82
N LEU A 167 -13.14 -8.15 -15.98
CA LEU A 167 -14.18 -7.13 -15.76
C LEU A 167 -13.60 -5.82 -15.18
N PHE A 168 -12.62 -5.90 -14.28
CA PHE A 168 -11.93 -4.70 -13.79
C PHE A 168 -11.14 -4.01 -14.88
N VAL A 169 -10.47 -4.74 -15.75
CA VAL A 169 -9.72 -4.18 -16.91
C VAL A 169 -10.69 -3.51 -17.88
N GLU A 170 -11.82 -4.13 -18.20
CA GLU A 170 -12.86 -3.52 -19.04
C GLU A 170 -13.40 -2.21 -18.44
N VAL A 171 -13.65 -2.17 -17.14
CA VAL A 171 -14.11 -0.95 -16.46
C VAL A 171 -13.04 0.15 -16.51
N LEU A 172 -11.74 -0.21 -16.50
CA LEU A 172 -10.65 0.75 -16.72
C LEU A 172 -10.73 1.36 -18.14
N GLU A 173 -11.01 0.55 -19.16
CA GLU A 173 -11.15 1.04 -20.54
C GLU A 173 -12.38 1.94 -20.70
N PHE A 174 -13.51 1.63 -20.05
CA PHE A 174 -14.66 2.54 -20.03
C PHE A 174 -14.34 3.87 -19.35
N THR A 175 -13.58 3.84 -18.25
CA THR A 175 -13.10 5.05 -17.60
C THR A 175 -12.22 5.88 -18.53
N ARG A 176 -11.32 5.20 -19.27
CA ARG A 176 -10.42 5.84 -20.23
C ARG A 176 -11.19 6.58 -21.31
N ALA A 177 -12.31 6.02 -21.79
CA ALA A 177 -13.19 6.69 -22.75
C ALA A 177 -13.75 8.01 -22.19
N GLY A 178 -14.23 8.02 -20.93
CA GLY A 178 -14.68 9.23 -20.24
C GLY A 178 -13.56 10.24 -20.01
N SER A 179 -12.38 9.77 -19.58
CA SER A 179 -11.21 10.63 -19.39
C SER A 179 -10.70 11.24 -20.69
N LYS A 180 -10.71 10.46 -21.78
CA LYS A 180 -10.37 10.95 -23.12
C LYS A 180 -11.34 12.06 -23.55
N PHE A 181 -12.64 11.89 -23.34
CA PHE A 181 -13.63 12.91 -23.67
C PHE A 181 -13.39 14.24 -22.94
N LEU A 182 -12.97 14.19 -21.67
CA LEU A 182 -12.76 15.40 -20.86
C LEU A 182 -11.39 16.04 -21.04
N PHE A 183 -10.33 15.24 -21.24
CA PHE A 183 -8.93 15.67 -21.13
C PHE A 183 -8.11 15.42 -22.40
N GLU A 184 -8.67 14.74 -23.40
CA GLU A 184 -8.12 14.44 -24.74
C GLU A 184 -6.63 14.12 -24.73
N GLY A 185 -5.78 15.01 -25.25
CA GLY A 185 -4.33 14.83 -25.40
C GLY A 185 -3.60 14.50 -24.10
N LEU A 186 -4.04 15.04 -22.95
CA LEU A 186 -3.45 14.77 -21.63
C LEU A 186 -3.59 13.30 -21.18
N VAL A 187 -4.51 12.55 -21.81
CA VAL A 187 -4.75 11.13 -21.53
C VAL A 187 -4.17 10.23 -22.62
N VAL A 188 -4.16 10.68 -23.87
CA VAL A 188 -3.86 9.85 -25.05
C VAL A 188 -2.42 10.02 -25.51
N ASP A 189 -1.90 11.26 -25.51
CA ASP A 189 -0.56 11.58 -25.97
C ASP A 189 0.48 11.38 -24.87
N MET A 190 0.86 10.13 -24.70
CA MET A 190 1.86 9.72 -23.72
C MET A 190 3.30 10.11 -24.11
N ASP A 191 3.54 10.31 -25.41
CA ASP A 191 4.88 10.65 -25.90
C ASP A 191 5.23 12.10 -25.57
N THR A 192 4.23 13.00 -25.63
CA THR A 192 4.42 14.43 -25.30
C THR A 192 4.30 14.72 -23.81
N PHE A 193 3.28 14.18 -23.15
CA PHE A 193 2.94 14.53 -21.76
C PHE A 193 3.37 13.49 -20.72
N GLY A 194 3.74 12.29 -21.14
CA GLY A 194 4.01 11.18 -20.23
C GLY A 194 2.77 10.69 -19.48
N PHE A 195 2.99 9.94 -18.42
CA PHE A 195 1.92 9.44 -17.56
C PHE A 195 1.52 10.49 -16.51
N ILE A 196 0.34 11.13 -16.70
CA ILE A 196 -0.18 12.11 -15.74
C ILE A 196 -1.19 11.44 -14.82
N PHE A 197 -0.79 11.20 -13.56
CA PHE A 197 -1.60 10.56 -12.53
C PHE A 197 -3.02 11.14 -12.39
N ALA A 198 -3.12 12.48 -12.38
CA ALA A 198 -4.38 13.19 -12.15
C ALA A 198 -5.44 12.90 -13.22
N PHE A 199 -5.03 12.68 -14.48
CA PHE A 199 -5.93 12.46 -15.60
C PHE A 199 -6.10 10.98 -15.97
N GLN A 200 -5.17 10.13 -15.57
CA GLN A 200 -5.20 8.72 -15.92
C GLN A 200 -5.72 7.83 -14.80
N VAL A 201 -5.52 8.22 -13.53
CA VAL A 201 -5.87 7.39 -12.37
C VAL A 201 -7.04 7.94 -11.57
N LEU A 202 -7.08 9.25 -11.27
CA LEU A 202 -8.14 9.80 -10.43
C LEU A 202 -9.55 9.62 -11.03
N PRO A 203 -9.77 9.73 -12.36
CA PRO A 203 -11.08 9.47 -12.97
C PRO A 203 -11.56 8.02 -12.75
N THR A 204 -10.63 7.06 -12.66
CA THR A 204 -10.95 5.66 -12.36
C THR A 204 -11.63 5.51 -11.00
N ILE A 205 -11.14 6.23 -9.99
CA ILE A 205 -11.72 6.23 -8.64
C ILE A 205 -13.16 6.77 -8.69
N ILE A 206 -13.40 7.82 -9.47
CA ILE A 206 -14.73 8.44 -9.61
C ILE A 206 -15.71 7.46 -10.26
N PHE A 207 -15.33 6.89 -11.41
CA PHE A 207 -16.20 5.98 -12.14
C PHE A 207 -16.49 4.69 -11.36
N PHE A 208 -15.47 4.08 -10.75
CA PHE A 208 -15.67 2.89 -9.91
C PHE A 208 -16.57 3.15 -8.70
N SER A 209 -16.45 4.32 -8.08
CA SER A 209 -17.33 4.69 -6.97
C SER A 209 -18.79 4.82 -7.45
N ALA A 210 -19.03 5.44 -8.60
CA ALA A 210 -20.35 5.52 -9.22
C ALA A 210 -20.90 4.13 -9.56
N LEU A 211 -20.09 3.26 -10.17
CA LEU A 211 -20.45 1.87 -10.50
C LEU A 211 -20.78 1.07 -9.26
N THR A 212 -19.93 1.15 -8.23
CA THR A 212 -20.15 0.48 -6.94
C THR A 212 -21.46 0.93 -6.29
N SER A 213 -21.78 2.23 -6.33
CA SER A 213 -23.02 2.80 -5.82
C SER A 213 -24.25 2.24 -6.54
N VAL A 214 -24.16 2.08 -7.87
CA VAL A 214 -25.22 1.44 -8.69
C VAL A 214 -25.38 -0.03 -8.32
N LEU A 215 -24.29 -0.79 -8.22
CA LEU A 215 -24.33 -2.20 -7.84
C LEU A 215 -24.89 -2.40 -6.42
N PHE A 216 -24.61 -1.43 -5.54
CA PHE A 216 -25.18 -1.39 -4.19
C PHE A 216 -26.69 -1.10 -4.23
N TYR A 217 -27.13 -0.12 -5.01
CA TYR A 217 -28.55 0.21 -5.20
C TYR A 217 -29.34 -0.98 -5.76
N LEU A 218 -28.77 -1.73 -6.72
CA LEU A 218 -29.35 -2.94 -7.28
C LEU A 218 -29.36 -4.14 -6.32
N GLY A 219 -28.68 -4.03 -5.16
CA GLY A 219 -28.58 -5.10 -4.19
C GLY A 219 -27.65 -6.25 -4.58
N ILE A 220 -26.82 -6.07 -5.62
CA ILE A 220 -25.89 -7.10 -6.11
C ILE A 220 -24.78 -7.31 -5.08
N ILE A 221 -24.13 -6.22 -4.62
CA ILE A 221 -23.04 -6.28 -3.64
C ILE A 221 -23.53 -6.95 -2.34
N GLN A 222 -24.72 -6.59 -1.86
CA GLN A 222 -25.28 -7.16 -0.63
C GLN A 222 -25.46 -8.68 -0.73
N LYS A 223 -25.88 -9.19 -1.89
CA LYS A 223 -26.04 -10.63 -2.12
C LYS A 223 -24.69 -11.36 -2.11
N VAL A 224 -23.69 -10.80 -2.82
CA VAL A 224 -22.34 -11.36 -2.88
C VAL A 224 -21.70 -11.36 -1.49
N VAL A 225 -21.72 -10.21 -0.81
CA VAL A 225 -21.17 -10.06 0.54
C VAL A 225 -21.86 -11.00 1.53
N LYS A 226 -23.21 -11.14 1.46
CA LYS A 226 -23.96 -12.06 2.32
C LYS A 226 -23.54 -13.51 2.12
N ALA A 227 -23.34 -13.94 0.88
CA ALA A 227 -22.90 -15.31 0.57
C ALA A 227 -21.49 -15.59 1.13
N MET A 228 -20.55 -14.65 0.95
CA MET A 228 -19.20 -14.76 1.49
C MET A 228 -19.20 -14.70 3.03
N ALA A 229 -19.97 -13.79 3.62
CA ALA A 229 -20.10 -13.67 5.07
C ALA A 229 -20.66 -14.94 5.71
N TRP A 230 -21.65 -15.57 5.07
CA TRP A 230 -22.19 -16.86 5.52
C TRP A 230 -21.10 -17.95 5.54
N LEU A 231 -20.28 -18.01 4.48
CA LEU A 231 -19.17 -18.97 4.40
C LEU A 231 -18.14 -18.73 5.52
N LEU A 232 -17.73 -17.47 5.72
CA LEU A 232 -16.76 -17.09 6.76
C LEU A 232 -17.30 -17.34 8.17
N SER A 233 -18.56 -16.96 8.44
CA SER A 233 -19.20 -17.20 9.75
C SER A 233 -19.30 -18.68 10.08
N LYS A 234 -19.69 -19.51 9.11
CA LYS A 234 -19.80 -20.96 9.29
C LYS A 234 -18.44 -21.65 9.48
N ALA A 235 -17.42 -21.23 8.71
CA ALA A 235 -16.07 -21.81 8.77
C ALA A 235 -15.32 -21.39 10.03
N LEU A 236 -15.37 -20.11 10.41
CA LEU A 236 -14.54 -19.52 11.46
C LEU A 236 -15.29 -19.22 12.77
N LYS A 237 -16.62 -19.46 12.81
CA LYS A 237 -17.48 -19.26 13.98
C LYS A 237 -17.37 -17.85 14.59
N ILE A 238 -17.27 -16.83 13.73
CA ILE A 238 -17.31 -15.41 14.08
C ILE A 238 -18.75 -14.88 14.01
N SER A 239 -18.99 -13.65 14.53
CA SER A 239 -20.34 -13.07 14.48
C SER A 239 -20.78 -12.76 13.05
N GLY A 240 -22.10 -12.67 12.85
CA GLY A 240 -22.67 -12.29 11.56
C GLY A 240 -22.23 -10.89 11.12
N ALA A 241 -22.15 -9.95 12.06
CA ALA A 241 -21.69 -8.59 11.80
C ALA A 241 -20.20 -8.55 11.43
N GLU A 242 -19.34 -9.29 12.14
CA GLU A 242 -17.93 -9.43 11.80
C GLU A 242 -17.72 -9.99 10.39
N SER A 243 -18.42 -11.09 10.08
CA SER A 243 -18.29 -11.73 8.76
C SER A 243 -18.79 -10.85 7.63
N LEU A 244 -19.88 -10.08 7.84
CA LEU A 244 -20.36 -9.08 6.87
C LEU A 244 -19.36 -7.95 6.66
N SER A 245 -18.75 -7.43 7.73
CA SER A 245 -17.74 -6.39 7.62
C SER A 245 -16.51 -6.87 6.85
N VAL A 246 -15.97 -8.04 7.21
CA VAL A 246 -14.77 -8.59 6.56
C VAL A 246 -15.04 -8.95 5.10
N ALA A 247 -16.18 -9.59 4.81
CA ALA A 247 -16.57 -9.90 3.43
C ALA A 247 -16.85 -8.64 2.61
N GLY A 248 -17.45 -7.60 3.22
CA GLY A 248 -17.68 -6.31 2.60
C GLY A 248 -16.39 -5.62 2.23
N ASN A 249 -15.40 -5.64 3.10
CA ASN A 249 -14.09 -5.01 2.88
C ASN A 249 -13.30 -5.61 1.70
N ILE A 250 -13.65 -6.79 1.19
CA ILE A 250 -13.02 -7.34 -0.02
C ILE A 250 -13.31 -6.47 -1.26
N PHE A 251 -14.48 -5.82 -1.30
CA PHE A 251 -14.93 -5.03 -2.45
C PHE A 251 -15.11 -3.55 -2.13
N LEU A 252 -15.45 -3.25 -0.86
CA LEU A 252 -15.76 -1.90 -0.38
C LEU A 252 -14.60 -1.35 0.41
N GLY A 253 -14.54 -0.02 0.53
CA GLY A 253 -13.55 0.65 1.34
C GLY A 253 -13.78 0.49 2.85
N GLN A 254 -12.75 0.81 3.63
CA GLN A 254 -12.76 0.72 5.10
C GLN A 254 -13.80 1.61 5.79
N THR A 255 -14.39 2.58 5.09
CA THR A 255 -15.47 3.45 5.54
C THR A 255 -16.83 3.02 5.02
N GLU A 256 -16.88 2.31 3.90
CA GLU A 256 -18.10 1.87 3.22
C GLU A 256 -18.60 0.52 3.76
N ALA A 257 -17.71 -0.45 3.96
CA ALA A 257 -18.09 -1.76 4.50
C ALA A 257 -18.78 -1.68 5.88
N PRO A 258 -18.42 -0.78 6.81
CA PRO A 258 -19.14 -0.57 8.05
C PRO A 258 -20.62 -0.15 7.88
N LEU A 259 -21.00 0.44 6.75
CA LEU A 259 -22.41 0.76 6.45
C LEU A 259 -23.28 -0.50 6.38
N LEU A 260 -22.73 -1.63 5.89
CA LEU A 260 -23.44 -2.90 5.84
C LEU A 260 -23.85 -3.43 7.22
N ILE A 261 -23.13 -3.02 8.26
CA ILE A 261 -23.29 -3.46 9.65
C ILE A 261 -23.66 -2.31 10.59
N LYS A 262 -24.09 -1.16 10.07
CA LYS A 262 -24.39 0.05 10.85
C LYS A 262 -25.28 -0.22 12.07
N ALA A 263 -26.32 -1.05 11.90
CA ALA A 263 -27.26 -1.41 12.99
C ALA A 263 -26.60 -2.16 14.16
N TYR A 264 -25.40 -2.72 13.96
CA TYR A 264 -24.68 -3.50 14.97
C TYR A 264 -23.54 -2.73 15.63
N LEU A 265 -22.94 -1.73 14.96
CA LEU A 265 -21.71 -1.06 15.37
C LEU A 265 -21.72 -0.58 16.82
N GLU A 266 -22.81 0.07 17.27
CA GLU A 266 -22.92 0.59 18.63
C GLU A 266 -22.90 -0.51 19.71
N LYS A 267 -23.33 -1.72 19.37
CA LYS A 267 -23.46 -2.86 20.28
C LYS A 267 -22.30 -3.85 20.18
N MET A 268 -21.38 -3.64 19.26
CA MET A 268 -20.23 -4.51 19.06
C MET A 268 -19.30 -4.47 20.27
N ASN A 269 -18.82 -5.65 20.67
CA ASN A 269 -17.81 -5.78 21.71
C ASN A 269 -16.41 -5.42 21.17
N LYS A 270 -15.43 -5.38 22.06
CA LYS A 270 -14.05 -4.97 21.74
C LYS A 270 -13.38 -5.85 20.71
N SER A 271 -13.60 -7.17 20.77
CA SER A 271 -13.02 -8.12 19.80
C SER A 271 -13.63 -7.94 18.41
N GLU A 272 -14.95 -7.76 18.34
CA GLU A 272 -15.66 -7.52 17.09
C GLU A 272 -15.24 -6.18 16.45
N MET A 273 -15.18 -5.10 17.23
CA MET A 273 -14.77 -3.79 16.74
C MET A 273 -13.32 -3.78 16.22
N LEU A 274 -12.40 -4.47 16.92
CA LEU A 274 -11.03 -4.59 16.42
C LEU A 274 -10.96 -5.36 15.09
N LEU A 275 -11.80 -6.39 14.90
CA LEU A 275 -11.86 -7.11 13.63
C LEU A 275 -12.40 -6.23 12.50
N VAL A 276 -13.42 -5.39 12.75
CA VAL A 276 -13.90 -4.40 11.77
C VAL A 276 -12.77 -3.49 11.31
N MET A 277 -11.97 -2.98 12.26
CA MET A 277 -10.84 -2.11 11.95
C MET A 277 -9.73 -2.84 11.19
N ILE A 278 -9.33 -4.03 11.64
CA ILE A 278 -8.28 -4.82 10.97
C ILE A 278 -8.73 -5.25 9.58
N GLY A 279 -9.99 -5.66 9.42
CA GLY A 279 -10.57 -6.00 8.11
C GLY A 279 -10.45 -4.87 7.11
N GLY A 280 -10.83 -3.64 7.53
CA GLY A 280 -10.70 -2.45 6.69
C GLY A 280 -9.25 -2.06 6.38
N MET A 281 -8.31 -2.31 7.30
CA MET A 281 -6.89 -2.03 7.07
C MET A 281 -6.16 -3.12 6.27
N ALA A 282 -6.63 -4.35 6.31
CA ALA A 282 -5.99 -5.48 5.61
C ALA A 282 -6.38 -5.60 4.15
N THR A 283 -7.51 -5.01 3.74
CA THR A 283 -8.08 -5.09 2.39
C THR A 283 -8.05 -3.74 1.69
N VAL A 284 -8.42 -3.73 0.41
CA VAL A 284 -8.46 -2.52 -0.42
C VAL A 284 -9.82 -2.39 -1.12
N ALA A 285 -10.31 -1.15 -1.25
CA ALA A 285 -11.54 -0.87 -1.99
C ALA A 285 -11.39 -1.16 -3.50
N GLY A 286 -12.45 -1.63 -4.14
CA GLY A 286 -12.44 -1.95 -5.59
C GLY A 286 -12.01 -0.79 -6.48
N ALA A 287 -12.47 0.44 -6.18
CA ALA A 287 -12.06 1.64 -6.90
C ALA A 287 -10.53 1.89 -6.84
N VAL A 288 -9.96 1.65 -5.67
CA VAL A 288 -8.52 1.84 -5.43
C VAL A 288 -7.71 0.68 -6.02
N LEU A 289 -8.24 -0.55 -5.96
CA LEU A 289 -7.65 -1.73 -6.59
C LEU A 289 -7.48 -1.51 -8.10
N ALA A 290 -8.49 -0.93 -8.76
CA ALA A 290 -8.42 -0.57 -10.17
C ALA A 290 -7.28 0.42 -10.48
N ALA A 291 -7.05 1.41 -9.61
CA ALA A 291 -5.92 2.32 -9.73
C ALA A 291 -4.57 1.57 -9.66
N TYR A 292 -4.43 0.60 -8.75
CA TYR A 292 -3.20 -0.20 -8.63
C TYR A 292 -2.96 -1.10 -9.84
N ILE A 293 -4.02 -1.67 -10.43
CA ILE A 293 -3.92 -2.38 -11.71
C ILE A 293 -3.34 -1.46 -12.79
N GLY A 294 -3.80 -0.21 -12.85
CA GLY A 294 -3.27 0.80 -13.77
C GLY A 294 -1.79 1.11 -13.54
N PHE A 295 -1.35 1.28 -12.28
CA PHE A 295 0.06 1.54 -11.95
C PHE A 295 0.98 0.38 -12.35
N LEU A 296 0.57 -0.84 -12.02
CA LEU A 296 1.40 -2.01 -12.23
C LEU A 296 1.33 -2.54 -13.66
N GLY A 297 0.17 -2.46 -14.30
CA GLY A 297 -0.05 -2.96 -15.66
C GLY A 297 0.27 -1.94 -16.76
N GLY A 298 0.32 -0.63 -16.41
CA GLY A 298 0.53 0.43 -17.41
C GLY A 298 -0.50 0.39 -18.53
N ASN A 299 -0.06 0.38 -19.78
CA ASN A 299 -0.92 0.26 -20.97
C ASN A 299 -1.02 -1.17 -21.53
N ASP A 300 -0.34 -2.13 -20.92
CA ASP A 300 -0.32 -3.53 -21.36
C ASP A 300 -1.53 -4.29 -20.79
N PRO A 301 -2.47 -4.77 -21.64
CA PRO A 301 -3.65 -5.50 -21.18
C PRO A 301 -3.32 -6.82 -20.47
N GLU A 302 -2.26 -7.53 -20.87
CA GLU A 302 -1.86 -8.81 -20.26
C GLU A 302 -1.29 -8.57 -18.86
N LEU A 303 -0.44 -7.54 -18.70
CA LEU A 303 0.07 -7.14 -17.39
C LEU A 303 -1.06 -6.61 -16.48
N ARG A 304 -2.03 -5.88 -17.01
CA ARG A 304 -3.21 -5.45 -16.24
C ARG A 304 -3.99 -6.64 -15.73
N LEU A 305 -4.25 -7.64 -16.57
CA LEU A 305 -4.96 -8.85 -16.17
C LEU A 305 -4.15 -9.66 -15.14
N PHE A 306 -2.84 -9.76 -15.32
CA PHE A 306 -1.94 -10.41 -14.37
C PHE A 306 -2.02 -9.77 -12.99
N TYR A 307 -1.86 -8.43 -12.91
CA TYR A 307 -1.94 -7.74 -11.62
C TYR A 307 -3.35 -7.70 -11.05
N ALA A 308 -4.40 -7.61 -11.87
CA ALA A 308 -5.79 -7.69 -11.43
C ALA A 308 -6.05 -9.00 -10.68
N LYS A 309 -5.62 -10.14 -11.23
CA LYS A 309 -5.72 -11.45 -10.59
C LYS A 309 -5.00 -11.48 -9.23
N HIS A 310 -3.76 -10.99 -9.16
CA HIS A 310 -2.99 -11.01 -7.91
C HIS A 310 -3.54 -10.06 -6.85
N LEU A 311 -4.00 -8.87 -7.23
CA LEU A 311 -4.58 -7.89 -6.33
C LEU A 311 -5.93 -8.36 -5.76
N LEU A 312 -6.79 -8.95 -6.61
CA LEU A 312 -8.04 -9.60 -6.16
C LEU A 312 -7.75 -10.75 -5.21
N ALA A 313 -6.78 -11.60 -5.54
CA ALA A 313 -6.36 -12.69 -4.66
C ALA A 313 -5.86 -12.18 -3.32
N ALA A 314 -5.05 -11.12 -3.32
CA ALA A 314 -4.54 -10.47 -2.10
C ALA A 314 -5.68 -9.98 -1.21
N SER A 315 -6.69 -9.29 -1.78
CA SER A 315 -7.84 -8.77 -1.04
C SER A 315 -8.70 -9.92 -0.45
N VAL A 316 -8.97 -10.97 -1.24
CA VAL A 316 -9.74 -12.14 -0.77
C VAL A 316 -8.99 -12.92 0.32
N MET A 317 -7.66 -13.11 0.16
CA MET A 317 -6.81 -13.78 1.16
C MET A 317 -6.66 -12.96 2.45
N ALA A 318 -6.69 -11.63 2.36
CA ALA A 318 -6.58 -10.77 3.53
C ALA A 318 -7.77 -10.92 4.49
N ALA A 319 -8.95 -11.28 4.00
CA ALA A 319 -10.15 -11.45 4.81
C ALA A 319 -9.99 -12.51 5.93
N PRO A 320 -9.67 -13.80 5.67
CA PRO A 320 -9.39 -14.76 6.72
C PRO A 320 -8.13 -14.40 7.52
N GLY A 321 -7.11 -13.79 6.90
CA GLY A 321 -5.93 -13.29 7.60
C GLY A 321 -6.27 -12.24 8.67
N ALA A 322 -7.14 -11.29 8.35
CA ALA A 322 -7.63 -10.27 9.29
C ALA A 322 -8.35 -10.92 10.49
N ILE A 323 -9.18 -11.94 10.24
CA ILE A 323 -9.87 -12.69 11.31
C ILE A 323 -8.86 -13.37 12.23
N VAL A 324 -7.90 -14.11 11.67
CA VAL A 324 -6.85 -14.80 12.43
C VAL A 324 -6.11 -13.82 13.34
N ILE A 325 -5.59 -12.74 12.77
CA ILE A 325 -4.77 -11.78 13.50
C ILE A 325 -5.59 -11.01 14.53
N SER A 326 -6.81 -10.61 14.20
CA SER A 326 -7.70 -9.96 15.17
C SER A 326 -7.97 -10.85 16.38
N LYS A 327 -8.26 -12.15 16.16
CA LYS A 327 -8.55 -13.09 17.25
C LYS A 327 -7.31 -13.50 18.06
N ILE A 328 -6.10 -13.24 17.55
CA ILE A 328 -4.87 -13.31 18.33
C ILE A 328 -4.67 -12.02 19.14
N LEU A 329 -4.79 -10.84 18.51
CA LEU A 329 -4.54 -9.55 19.16
C LEU A 329 -5.56 -9.21 20.25
N TYR A 330 -6.82 -9.56 20.02
CA TYR A 330 -7.90 -9.40 21.00
C TYR A 330 -8.87 -10.58 20.92
N PRO A 331 -8.62 -11.68 21.67
CA PRO A 331 -9.43 -12.87 21.65
C PRO A 331 -10.89 -12.62 22.02
N GLN A 332 -11.80 -13.33 21.35
CA GLN A 332 -13.21 -13.28 21.65
C GLN A 332 -13.52 -14.11 22.92
N THR A 333 -13.98 -13.44 23.97
CA THR A 333 -14.37 -14.07 25.24
C THR A 333 -15.87 -13.98 25.54
N GLU A 334 -16.57 -13.15 24.78
CA GLU A 334 -18.02 -12.92 24.94
C GLU A 334 -18.81 -13.74 23.90
N ASN A 335 -20.07 -14.02 24.19
CA ASN A 335 -20.95 -14.68 23.23
C ASN A 335 -21.22 -13.76 22.04
N VAL A 336 -21.19 -14.34 20.83
CA VAL A 336 -21.41 -13.60 19.58
C VAL A 336 -22.74 -14.02 18.95
N ASN A 337 -23.39 -13.06 18.29
CA ASN A 337 -24.57 -13.34 17.46
C ASN A 337 -24.08 -13.74 16.04
N THR A 338 -24.39 -14.94 15.63
CA THR A 338 -24.02 -15.48 14.32
C THR A 338 -25.00 -15.16 13.19
N ASP A 339 -26.09 -14.43 13.47
CA ASP A 339 -27.08 -14.06 12.47
C ASP A 339 -26.47 -13.09 11.44
N VAL A 340 -26.52 -13.46 10.16
CA VAL A 340 -26.02 -12.67 9.02
C VAL A 340 -27.18 -11.86 8.44
N LYS A 341 -27.42 -10.65 8.98
CA LYS A 341 -28.43 -9.72 8.47
C LYS A 341 -27.76 -8.45 7.94
N VAL A 342 -27.81 -8.24 6.64
CA VAL A 342 -27.28 -7.02 5.99
C VAL A 342 -28.25 -5.87 6.22
N SER A 343 -27.71 -4.67 6.50
CA SER A 343 -28.52 -3.45 6.48
C SER A 343 -29.15 -3.24 5.10
N GLN A 344 -30.45 -2.91 5.08
CA GLN A 344 -31.19 -2.68 3.84
C GLN A 344 -31.26 -1.19 3.46
N GLU A 345 -30.39 -0.37 4.03
CA GLU A 345 -30.29 1.05 3.65
C GLU A 345 -29.94 1.14 2.16
N LYS A 346 -30.80 1.82 1.39
CA LYS A 346 -30.56 2.07 -0.04
C LYS A 346 -29.68 3.32 -0.21
N ILE A 347 -28.69 3.22 -1.05
CA ILE A 347 -27.91 4.37 -1.49
C ILE A 347 -28.66 5.00 -2.65
N GLY A 348 -29.38 6.11 -2.38
CA GLY A 348 -30.15 6.87 -3.37
C GLY A 348 -31.63 6.44 -3.50
N ALA A 349 -32.44 7.39 -3.94
CA ALA A 349 -33.86 7.21 -4.15
C ALA A 349 -34.20 6.44 -5.46
N ASN A 350 -33.33 6.54 -6.46
CA ASN A 350 -33.47 5.88 -7.76
C ASN A 350 -32.09 5.63 -8.38
N PHE A 351 -32.06 5.00 -9.56
CA PHE A 351 -30.84 4.63 -10.26
C PHE A 351 -29.94 5.84 -10.58
N LEU A 352 -30.52 6.96 -11.04
CA LEU A 352 -29.76 8.19 -11.37
C LEU A 352 -29.21 8.87 -10.11
N ASP A 353 -29.97 8.84 -9.04
CA ASP A 353 -29.53 9.36 -7.74
C ASP A 353 -28.38 8.53 -7.17
N ALA A 354 -28.42 7.20 -7.35
CA ALA A 354 -27.29 6.34 -6.98
C ALA A 354 -26.01 6.66 -7.78
N ILE A 355 -26.14 6.95 -9.09
CA ILE A 355 -24.99 7.40 -9.91
C ILE A 355 -24.45 8.73 -9.39
N ALA A 356 -25.34 9.72 -9.16
CA ALA A 356 -24.95 11.07 -8.72
C ALA A 356 -24.23 11.03 -7.36
N ASN A 357 -24.77 10.26 -6.41
CA ASN A 357 -24.19 10.08 -5.09
C ASN A 357 -22.82 9.39 -5.19
N GLY A 358 -22.71 8.29 -5.96
CA GLY A 358 -21.47 7.58 -6.18
C GLY A 358 -20.41 8.43 -6.88
N THR A 359 -20.81 9.25 -7.86
CA THR A 359 -19.92 10.22 -8.54
C THR A 359 -19.40 11.27 -7.56
N THR A 360 -20.27 11.83 -6.71
CA THR A 360 -19.89 12.84 -5.72
C THR A 360 -18.92 12.27 -4.68
N GLU A 361 -19.20 11.08 -4.14
CA GLU A 361 -18.30 10.42 -3.19
C GLU A 361 -16.98 10.01 -3.86
N GLY A 362 -17.03 9.51 -5.10
CA GLY A 362 -15.85 9.19 -5.88
C GLY A 362 -14.97 10.41 -6.17
N LEU A 363 -15.57 11.55 -6.47
CA LEU A 363 -14.85 12.82 -6.67
C LEU A 363 -14.16 13.27 -5.38
N LYS A 364 -14.86 13.24 -4.25
CA LYS A 364 -14.26 13.55 -2.92
C LYS A 364 -13.08 12.63 -2.63
N LEU A 365 -13.25 11.33 -2.88
CA LEU A 365 -12.18 10.35 -2.68
C LEU A 365 -10.99 10.64 -3.60
N ALA A 366 -11.21 10.87 -4.89
CA ALA A 366 -10.17 11.17 -5.87
C ALA A 366 -9.38 12.44 -5.50
N VAL A 367 -10.07 13.53 -5.15
CA VAL A 367 -9.44 14.79 -4.73
C VAL A 367 -8.63 14.58 -3.44
N ASN A 368 -9.18 13.87 -2.46
CA ASN A 368 -8.47 13.56 -1.22
C ASN A 368 -7.22 12.72 -1.47
N VAL A 369 -7.31 11.69 -2.33
CA VAL A 369 -6.15 10.87 -2.72
C VAL A 369 -5.08 11.73 -3.40
N GLY A 370 -5.45 12.56 -4.37
CA GLY A 370 -4.52 13.45 -5.05
C GLY A 370 -3.84 14.44 -4.08
N ALA A 371 -4.61 15.08 -3.21
CA ALA A 371 -4.09 16.01 -2.19
C ALA A 371 -3.15 15.31 -1.20
N MET A 372 -3.53 14.13 -0.70
CA MET A 372 -2.68 13.35 0.22
C MET A 372 -1.38 12.91 -0.43
N LEU A 373 -1.43 12.44 -1.69
CA LEU A 373 -0.23 12.06 -2.43
C LEU A 373 0.72 13.24 -2.60
N LEU A 374 0.20 14.40 -3.01
CA LEU A 374 1.01 15.62 -3.14
C LEU A 374 1.72 15.96 -1.82
N VAL A 375 0.98 15.97 -0.72
CA VAL A 375 1.52 16.33 0.59
C VAL A 375 2.54 15.30 1.09
N PHE A 376 2.24 14.00 0.98
CA PHE A 376 3.18 12.97 1.44
C PHE A 376 4.44 12.89 0.59
N VAL A 377 4.34 13.04 -0.73
CA VAL A 377 5.51 13.08 -1.61
C VAL A 377 6.38 14.31 -1.27
N ALA A 378 5.76 15.48 -1.02
CA ALA A 378 6.49 16.67 -0.60
C ALA A 378 7.18 16.47 0.77
N PHE A 379 6.51 15.84 1.75
CA PHE A 379 7.14 15.52 3.03
C PHE A 379 8.29 14.52 2.87
N ILE A 380 8.14 13.47 2.06
CA ILE A 380 9.23 12.52 1.80
C ILE A 380 10.42 13.26 1.19
N ALA A 381 10.19 14.11 0.19
CA ALA A 381 11.24 14.92 -0.43
C ALA A 381 11.93 15.85 0.58
N MET A 382 11.15 16.53 1.45
CA MET A 382 11.67 17.38 2.52
C MET A 382 12.53 16.57 3.52
N PHE A 383 12.02 15.42 3.99
CA PHE A 383 12.79 14.57 4.90
C PHE A 383 14.06 14.03 4.24
N ASN A 384 14.00 13.65 2.97
CA ASN A 384 15.17 13.20 2.21
C ASN A 384 16.20 14.32 2.02
N GLY A 385 15.74 15.57 1.80
CA GLY A 385 16.63 16.74 1.77
C GLY A 385 17.37 16.94 3.10
N ILE A 386 16.65 16.89 4.22
CA ILE A 386 17.23 17.00 5.57
C ILE A 386 18.21 15.86 5.84
N LEU A 387 17.82 14.61 5.55
CA LEU A 387 18.67 13.44 5.76
C LEU A 387 19.91 13.47 4.87
N GLY A 388 19.76 13.87 3.60
CA GLY A 388 20.88 14.06 2.67
C GLY A 388 21.90 15.07 3.18
N TRP A 389 21.43 16.22 3.66
CA TRP A 389 22.28 17.25 4.28
C TRP A 389 23.01 16.71 5.53
N VAL A 390 22.33 15.99 6.42
CA VAL A 390 22.97 15.32 7.57
C VAL A 390 24.01 14.29 7.10
N GLY A 391 23.70 13.55 6.05
CA GLY A 391 24.58 12.57 5.44
C GLY A 391 25.86 13.20 4.85
N ASP A 392 25.76 14.40 4.27
CA ASP A 392 26.91 15.13 3.73
C ASP A 392 27.84 15.64 4.84
N ILE A 393 27.28 16.29 5.87
CA ILE A 393 28.07 16.80 7.02
C ILE A 393 28.77 15.65 7.77
N SER A 394 28.11 14.51 7.92
CA SER A 394 28.63 13.35 8.65
C SER A 394 29.50 12.42 7.80
N SER A 395 29.67 12.71 6.52
CA SER A 395 30.30 11.81 5.52
C SER A 395 29.59 10.45 5.36
N LEU A 396 28.37 10.30 5.90
CA LEU A 396 27.57 9.08 5.77
C LEU A 396 27.13 8.84 4.33
N ASN A 397 26.91 9.89 3.53
CA ASN A 397 26.53 9.73 2.12
C ASN A 397 27.62 9.00 1.32
N THR A 398 28.90 9.27 1.59
CA THR A 398 30.02 8.53 0.98
C THR A 398 29.97 7.04 1.34
N TRP A 399 29.69 6.74 2.61
CA TRP A 399 29.53 5.34 3.04
C TRP A 399 28.30 4.68 2.39
N VAL A 400 27.16 5.39 2.33
CA VAL A 400 25.90 4.91 1.72
C VAL A 400 26.13 4.53 0.24
N VAL A 401 26.73 5.42 -0.54
CA VAL A 401 27.03 5.18 -1.96
C VAL A 401 27.94 3.97 -2.18
N ASN A 402 28.93 3.79 -1.31
CA ASN A 402 29.92 2.71 -1.44
C ASN A 402 29.40 1.34 -0.97
N ASN A 403 28.38 1.30 -0.10
CA ASN A 403 27.95 0.04 0.56
C ASN A 403 26.48 -0.31 0.34
N THR A 404 25.71 0.53 -0.35
CA THR A 404 24.28 0.33 -0.55
C THR A 404 23.88 0.75 -1.97
N PRO A 405 22.73 0.30 -2.48
CA PRO A 405 22.23 0.78 -3.78
C PRO A 405 21.71 2.22 -3.75
N TYR A 406 21.62 2.85 -2.59
CA TYR A 406 21.07 4.20 -2.43
C TYR A 406 22.13 5.28 -2.69
N LYS A 407 21.67 6.46 -3.19
CA LYS A 407 22.56 7.58 -3.54
C LYS A 407 22.93 8.47 -2.36
N SER A 408 22.13 8.47 -1.31
CA SER A 408 22.32 9.27 -0.10
C SER A 408 21.56 8.68 1.08
N LEU A 409 21.81 9.21 2.27
CA LEU A 409 20.98 8.94 3.44
C LEU A 409 19.55 9.45 3.17
N SER A 410 18.58 8.57 3.19
CA SER A 410 17.19 8.85 2.84
C SER A 410 16.23 8.08 3.73
N LEU A 411 14.96 8.47 3.72
CA LEU A 411 13.90 7.78 4.43
C LEU A 411 13.76 6.33 3.91
N GLU A 412 13.87 6.16 2.60
CA GLU A 412 13.80 4.87 1.92
C GLU A 412 14.91 3.93 2.39
N LEU A 413 16.15 4.44 2.49
CA LEU A 413 17.27 3.67 3.01
C LEU A 413 17.01 3.24 4.46
N ILE A 414 16.62 4.17 5.32
CA ILE A 414 16.38 3.88 6.76
C ILE A 414 15.28 2.84 6.91
N LEU A 415 14.12 3.08 6.28
CA LEU A 415 12.99 2.16 6.34
C LEU A 415 13.32 0.81 5.69
N GLY A 416 14.07 0.85 4.58
CA GLY A 416 14.54 -0.33 3.89
C GLY A 416 15.31 -1.27 4.81
N TYR A 417 16.34 -0.76 5.46
CA TYR A 417 17.18 -1.56 6.36
C TYR A 417 16.51 -1.91 7.69
N VAL A 418 15.63 -1.06 8.22
CA VAL A 418 14.84 -1.37 9.43
C VAL A 418 13.93 -2.58 9.19
N PHE A 419 13.28 -2.67 8.02
CA PHE A 419 12.36 -3.76 7.70
C PHE A 419 13.01 -4.92 6.93
N ALA A 420 14.24 -4.79 6.43
CA ALA A 420 14.93 -5.85 5.70
C ALA A 420 14.98 -7.20 6.44
N PRO A 421 15.26 -7.28 7.76
CA PRO A 421 15.24 -8.56 8.48
C PRO A 421 13.86 -9.23 8.47
N LEU A 422 12.78 -8.43 8.56
CA LEU A 422 11.41 -8.93 8.46
C LEU A 422 11.14 -9.47 7.05
N MET A 423 11.58 -8.76 6.01
CA MET A 423 11.42 -9.19 4.61
C MET A 423 12.15 -10.51 4.37
N TRP A 424 13.38 -10.64 4.86
CA TRP A 424 14.11 -11.89 4.77
C TRP A 424 13.37 -13.04 5.47
N LEU A 425 12.84 -12.83 6.67
CA LEU A 425 12.10 -13.83 7.43
C LEU A 425 10.84 -14.33 6.71
N ILE A 426 10.11 -13.45 6.02
CA ILE A 426 8.89 -13.82 5.26
C ILE A 426 9.21 -14.46 3.88
N GLY A 427 10.48 -14.64 3.54
CA GLY A 427 10.88 -15.39 2.34
C GLY A 427 11.31 -14.57 1.14
N VAL A 428 11.49 -13.25 1.29
CA VAL A 428 12.03 -12.37 0.24
C VAL A 428 13.51 -12.71 -0.03
N ALA A 429 13.96 -12.62 -1.27
CA ALA A 429 15.36 -12.79 -1.65
C ALA A 429 16.26 -11.77 -0.92
N ARG A 430 17.51 -12.16 -0.64
CA ARG A 430 18.43 -11.33 0.13
C ARG A 430 18.75 -10.02 -0.59
N GLU A 431 18.85 -10.07 -1.90
CA GLU A 431 19.15 -8.96 -2.78
C GLU A 431 18.03 -7.90 -2.78
N ASP A 432 16.77 -8.35 -2.64
CA ASP A 432 15.59 -7.51 -2.70
C ASP A 432 15.07 -7.07 -1.32
N MET A 433 15.61 -7.63 -0.21
CA MET A 433 15.02 -7.44 1.13
C MET A 433 14.99 -5.98 1.57
N ALA A 434 15.98 -5.17 1.19
CA ALA A 434 16.04 -3.74 1.55
C ALA A 434 15.00 -2.93 0.76
N LEU A 435 14.87 -3.18 -0.55
CA LEU A 435 13.86 -2.53 -1.40
C LEU A 435 12.43 -2.93 -0.99
N MET A 436 12.23 -4.18 -0.63
CA MET A 436 10.95 -4.65 -0.09
C MET A 436 10.65 -4.05 1.28
N GLY A 437 11.67 -3.88 2.14
CA GLY A 437 11.57 -3.19 3.42
C GLY A 437 11.22 -1.71 3.25
N GLN A 438 11.82 -1.03 2.26
CA GLN A 438 11.47 0.31 1.85
C GLN A 438 9.98 0.43 1.50
N LEU A 439 9.46 -0.46 0.64
CA LEU A 439 8.06 -0.46 0.24
C LEU A 439 7.11 -0.62 1.44
N LEU A 440 7.42 -1.53 2.38
CA LEU A 440 6.64 -1.68 3.60
C LEU A 440 6.70 -0.42 4.47
N GLY A 441 7.88 0.15 4.64
CA GLY A 441 8.08 1.35 5.45
C GLY A 441 7.31 2.56 4.90
N ILE A 442 7.39 2.79 3.59
CA ILE A 442 6.66 3.86 2.90
C ILE A 442 5.15 3.64 2.98
N LYS A 443 4.67 2.39 2.81
CA LYS A 443 3.25 2.07 3.03
C LYS A 443 2.78 2.50 4.42
N LEU A 444 3.54 2.15 5.46
CA LEU A 444 3.18 2.45 6.85
C LEU A 444 3.23 3.95 7.15
N ALA A 445 4.31 4.62 6.73
CA ALA A 445 4.57 6.02 7.04
C ALA A 445 3.67 6.99 6.25
N ALA A 446 3.47 6.71 4.97
CA ALA A 446 2.70 7.55 4.06
C ALA A 446 1.40 6.87 3.62
N SER A 447 1.48 6.04 2.56
CA SER A 447 0.34 5.25 2.10
C SER A 447 0.78 4.13 1.16
N GLU A 448 -0.10 3.15 0.97
CA GLU A 448 0.08 2.09 -0.02
C GLU A 448 0.07 2.62 -1.46
N PHE A 449 -0.60 3.74 -1.75
CA PHE A 449 -0.55 4.38 -3.07
C PHE A 449 0.88 4.72 -3.47
N ILE A 450 1.64 5.38 -2.57
CA ILE A 450 3.05 5.71 -2.81
C ILE A 450 3.87 4.43 -2.92
N GLY A 451 3.57 3.43 -2.08
CA GLY A 451 4.19 2.11 -2.17
C GLY A 451 4.00 1.47 -3.55
N TYR A 452 2.81 1.53 -4.15
CA TYR A 452 2.56 0.99 -5.49
C TYR A 452 3.21 1.80 -6.60
N ILE A 453 3.29 3.13 -6.48
CA ILE A 453 4.06 3.97 -7.41
C ILE A 453 5.54 3.58 -7.37
N GLN A 454 6.13 3.48 -6.18
CA GLN A 454 7.51 3.02 -6.03
C GLN A 454 7.71 1.57 -6.52
N LEU A 455 6.73 0.67 -6.32
CA LEU A 455 6.80 -0.68 -6.87
C LEU A 455 6.78 -0.68 -8.41
N ALA A 456 5.98 0.21 -9.03
CA ALA A 456 5.97 0.37 -10.48
C ALA A 456 7.33 0.83 -11.03
N ASP A 457 8.03 1.71 -10.29
CA ASP A 457 9.39 2.13 -10.63
C ASP A 457 10.42 1.02 -10.39
N LEU A 458 10.33 0.31 -9.25
CA LEU A 458 11.26 -0.75 -8.86
C LEU A 458 11.12 -2.04 -9.68
N LYS A 459 10.01 -2.27 -10.36
CA LYS A 459 9.87 -3.39 -11.32
C LYS A 459 10.47 -3.11 -12.70
N ASN A 460 10.81 -1.84 -12.99
CA ASN A 460 11.36 -1.44 -14.27
C ASN A 460 12.87 -1.66 -14.28
N THR A 461 13.32 -2.63 -15.05
CA THR A 461 14.75 -2.99 -15.18
C THR A 461 15.61 -1.94 -15.89
N SER A 462 14.99 -0.93 -16.51
CA SER A 462 15.71 0.22 -17.06
C SER A 462 16.22 1.17 -15.97
N ASN A 463 15.65 1.08 -14.76
CA ASN A 463 16.09 1.88 -13.63
C ASN A 463 17.34 1.27 -12.99
N ALA A 464 18.27 2.12 -12.55
CA ALA A 464 19.50 1.69 -11.88
C ALA A 464 19.25 0.90 -10.58
N ILE A 465 18.12 1.18 -9.91
CA ILE A 465 17.65 0.47 -8.71
C ILE A 465 16.33 -0.22 -9.08
N HIS A 466 16.31 -1.52 -9.05
CA HIS A 466 15.14 -2.33 -9.36
C HIS A 466 15.15 -3.63 -8.56
N LEU A 467 13.99 -4.27 -8.45
CA LEU A 467 13.85 -5.61 -7.88
C LEU A 467 14.40 -6.66 -8.86
N ASN A 468 15.12 -7.63 -8.32
CA ASN A 468 15.79 -8.66 -9.12
C ASN A 468 14.88 -9.85 -9.43
N TYR A 469 13.88 -10.15 -8.58
CA TYR A 469 13.08 -11.36 -8.65
C TYR A 469 11.61 -11.06 -8.87
N GLU A 470 10.99 -11.76 -9.83
CA GLU A 470 9.53 -11.72 -10.04
C GLU A 470 8.76 -12.08 -8.76
N LYS A 471 9.25 -13.05 -8.01
CA LYS A 471 8.72 -13.41 -6.69
C LYS A 471 8.60 -12.20 -5.76
N SER A 472 9.64 -11.36 -5.68
CA SER A 472 9.64 -10.16 -4.84
C SER A 472 8.58 -9.16 -5.29
N ILE A 473 8.41 -8.97 -6.60
CA ILE A 473 7.38 -8.09 -7.19
C ILE A 473 5.98 -8.58 -6.82
N ILE A 474 5.73 -9.89 -6.94
CA ILE A 474 4.43 -10.46 -6.58
C ILE A 474 4.21 -10.36 -5.08
N MET A 475 5.20 -10.72 -4.24
CA MET A 475 5.09 -10.56 -2.79
C MET A 475 4.83 -9.11 -2.38
N ALA A 476 5.48 -8.12 -3.04
CA ALA A 476 5.22 -6.70 -2.83
C ALA A 476 3.77 -6.33 -3.17
N THR A 477 3.24 -6.87 -4.28
CA THR A 477 1.84 -6.65 -4.68
C THR A 477 0.86 -7.09 -3.59
N TYR A 478 1.10 -8.24 -2.94
CA TYR A 478 0.28 -8.71 -1.81
C TYR A 478 0.52 -7.91 -0.53
N MET A 479 1.76 -7.60 -0.22
CA MET A 479 2.15 -6.86 0.97
C MET A 479 1.57 -5.44 0.99
N LEU A 480 1.59 -4.77 -0.15
CA LEU A 480 1.05 -3.43 -0.29
C LEU A 480 -0.49 -3.42 -0.32
N CYS A 481 -1.13 -4.52 -0.71
CA CYS A 481 -2.59 -4.63 -0.78
C CYS A 481 -3.21 -4.54 0.62
N GLY A 482 -3.80 -3.39 0.93
CA GLY A 482 -4.44 -3.08 2.21
C GLY A 482 -4.08 -1.70 2.73
N PHE A 483 -5.06 -1.07 3.36
CA PHE A 483 -4.99 0.32 3.86
C PHE A 483 -4.26 0.46 5.21
N ALA A 484 -3.38 -0.48 5.57
CA ALA A 484 -2.64 -0.43 6.84
C ALA A 484 -1.55 0.65 6.80
N ASN A 485 -1.93 1.89 7.13
CA ASN A 485 -1.05 3.06 7.29
C ASN A 485 -1.55 3.97 8.41
N PHE A 486 -0.73 4.94 8.86
CA PHE A 486 -1.11 5.84 9.95
C PHE A 486 -2.34 6.71 9.64
N ALA A 487 -2.51 7.15 8.39
CA ALA A 487 -3.67 7.96 7.98
C ALA A 487 -4.98 7.18 8.14
N SER A 488 -4.97 5.88 7.87
CA SER A 488 -6.14 5.01 7.99
C SER A 488 -6.69 4.91 9.42
N ILE A 489 -5.86 5.14 10.44
CA ILE A 489 -6.34 5.24 11.83
C ILE A 489 -7.33 6.40 11.94
N GLY A 490 -6.96 7.57 11.43
CA GLY A 490 -7.82 8.76 11.43
C GLY A 490 -9.08 8.58 10.58
N ILE A 491 -8.92 7.97 9.40
CA ILE A 491 -10.03 7.67 8.47
C ILE A 491 -11.07 6.76 9.13
N GLN A 492 -10.64 5.70 9.83
CA GLN A 492 -11.56 4.79 10.51
C GLN A 492 -12.22 5.43 11.73
N ILE A 493 -11.47 6.20 12.54
CA ILE A 493 -12.05 6.94 13.68
C ILE A 493 -13.12 7.93 13.19
N GLY A 494 -12.86 8.62 12.07
CA GLY A 494 -13.82 9.53 11.45
C GLY A 494 -15.01 8.79 10.83
N GLY A 495 -14.74 7.82 9.94
CA GLY A 495 -15.77 7.09 9.18
C GLY A 495 -16.66 6.22 10.07
N ILE A 496 -16.07 5.24 10.78
CA ILE A 496 -16.83 4.34 11.66
C ILE A 496 -17.40 5.13 12.85
N GLY A 497 -16.64 6.09 13.40
CA GLY A 497 -17.08 6.92 14.52
C GLY A 497 -18.22 7.89 14.18
N SER A 498 -18.46 8.23 12.90
CA SER A 498 -19.65 8.95 12.47
C SER A 498 -20.91 8.08 12.46
N LEU A 499 -20.74 6.77 12.18
CA LEU A 499 -21.82 5.78 12.18
C LEU A 499 -22.16 5.28 13.60
N ALA A 500 -21.17 5.25 14.49
CA ALA A 500 -21.29 4.77 15.87
C ALA A 500 -20.50 5.71 16.83
N PRO A 501 -21.07 6.88 17.19
CA PRO A 501 -20.39 7.85 18.03
C PRO A 501 -19.96 7.32 19.40
N GLY A 502 -20.71 6.39 19.98
CA GLY A 502 -20.38 5.72 21.25
C GLY A 502 -19.10 4.90 21.21
N GLN A 503 -18.71 4.40 20.03
CA GLN A 503 -17.51 3.59 19.82
C GLN A 503 -16.24 4.41 19.53
N ARG A 504 -16.34 5.74 19.32
CA ARG A 504 -15.22 6.58 18.86
C ARG A 504 -13.99 6.51 19.77
N LYS A 505 -14.20 6.43 21.08
CA LYS A 505 -13.11 6.26 22.05
C LYS A 505 -12.40 4.92 21.89
N LEU A 506 -13.15 3.85 21.66
CA LEU A 506 -12.61 2.50 21.45
C LEU A 506 -11.82 2.42 20.13
N LEU A 507 -12.34 3.01 19.07
CA LEU A 507 -11.65 3.11 17.76
C LEU A 507 -10.29 3.79 17.91
N SER A 508 -10.22 4.91 18.63
CA SER A 508 -8.96 5.61 18.91
C SER A 508 -7.97 4.74 19.71
N GLN A 509 -8.44 4.00 20.71
CA GLN A 509 -7.61 3.10 21.51
C GLN A 509 -7.06 1.93 20.70
N PHE A 510 -7.81 1.47 19.72
CA PHE A 510 -7.43 0.32 18.87
C PHE A 510 -6.65 0.70 17.62
N GLY A 511 -6.54 1.98 17.26
CA GLY A 511 -5.92 2.41 16.01
C GLY A 511 -4.56 1.77 15.74
N MET A 512 -3.63 1.81 16.71
CA MET A 512 -2.31 1.16 16.56
C MET A 512 -2.38 -0.36 16.48
N LYS A 513 -3.30 -0.99 17.23
CA LYS A 513 -3.49 -2.45 17.13
C LYS A 513 -4.07 -2.85 15.79
N ALA A 514 -4.97 -2.05 15.25
CA ALA A 514 -5.55 -2.27 13.92
C ALA A 514 -4.50 -2.11 12.82
N LEU A 515 -3.64 -1.09 12.92
CA LEU A 515 -2.51 -0.89 12.01
C LEU A 515 -1.56 -2.10 12.00
N ILE A 516 -1.10 -2.53 13.17
CA ILE A 516 -0.23 -3.71 13.33
C ILE A 516 -0.96 -4.95 12.79
N GLY A 517 -2.23 -5.13 13.13
CA GLY A 517 -3.02 -6.28 12.72
C GLY A 517 -3.22 -6.35 11.20
N GLY A 518 -3.57 -5.25 10.55
CA GLY A 518 -3.72 -5.15 9.11
C GLY A 518 -2.40 -5.40 8.37
N THR A 519 -1.31 -4.85 8.89
CA THR A 519 0.05 -5.08 8.35
C THR A 519 0.43 -6.55 8.41
N ILE A 520 0.26 -7.20 9.57
CA ILE A 520 0.58 -8.63 9.71
C ILE A 520 -0.30 -9.48 8.78
N ALA A 521 -1.59 -9.17 8.65
CA ALA A 521 -2.50 -9.89 7.76
C ALA A 521 -2.05 -9.80 6.28
N SER A 522 -1.64 -8.61 5.81
CA SER A 522 -1.09 -8.42 4.46
C SER A 522 0.25 -9.16 4.28
N LEU A 523 1.13 -9.15 5.29
CA LEU A 523 2.40 -9.87 5.27
C LEU A 523 2.21 -11.40 5.23
N ILE A 524 1.22 -11.94 5.95
CA ILE A 524 0.87 -13.37 5.85
C ILE A 524 0.43 -13.72 4.43
N SER A 525 -0.43 -12.90 3.80
CA SER A 525 -0.85 -13.10 2.41
C SER A 525 0.33 -13.09 1.45
N ALA A 526 1.26 -12.12 1.60
CA ALA A 526 2.49 -12.04 0.81
C ALA A 526 3.41 -13.27 1.03
N THR A 527 3.53 -13.72 2.29
CA THR A 527 4.33 -14.91 2.65
C THR A 527 3.76 -16.16 1.98
N ILE A 528 2.46 -16.38 2.06
CA ILE A 528 1.78 -17.54 1.43
C ILE A 528 1.95 -17.49 -0.10
N ALA A 529 1.76 -16.32 -0.72
CA ALA A 529 1.98 -16.16 -2.16
C ALA A 529 3.43 -16.50 -2.53
N GLY A 530 4.41 -15.98 -1.79
CA GLY A 530 5.82 -16.28 -1.99
C GLY A 530 6.21 -17.74 -1.76
N MET A 531 5.50 -18.48 -0.89
CA MET A 531 5.69 -19.93 -0.70
C MET A 531 5.25 -20.75 -1.91
N ILE A 532 4.17 -20.33 -2.56
CA ILE A 532 3.54 -21.07 -3.65
C ILE A 532 4.21 -20.77 -4.99
N ILE A 533 4.67 -19.54 -5.17
CA ILE A 533 5.28 -19.06 -6.42
C ILE A 533 6.75 -19.49 -6.52
N GLY A 534 7.48 -19.58 -5.43
CA GLY A 534 8.82 -20.13 -5.37
C GLY A 534 9.95 -19.15 -5.23
#